data_4b4407a962090205d349748671516931
#
_entry.id   4b4407a962090205d349748671516931
#
_cell.length_a   1.000
_cell.length_b   1.000
_cell.length_c   1.000
_cell.angle_alpha   90.00
_cell.angle_beta   90.00
_cell.angle_gamma   90.00
#
_symmetry.space_group_name_H-M   'P 1'
#
loop_
_entity.id
_entity.type
_entity.pdbx_description
1 polymer ?
#
loop_
_entity_poly.entity_id
_entity_poly.type
_entity_poly.pdbx_seq_one_letter_code
_entity_poly.pdbx_strand_id
1 'polypeptide(L)'
;TAINNNDIGELKGLLLARGNTTADYTDVPVRPEAKDYAGGDTDPQYLADYAQYEKDAEYYNKYIEPSVILSTMAGFDKLVNGIVTSLNDILCPQTTYDSATKLTYTDNNGNTKEIPGCEEITNADGSKTYRYKVLDKEKSSVGMDDNETMGTELFSRKNTERYIKINVNGEDMYVFNTQNQFGSDSDYTLGNIEVNPTAAQHKELIPLSKKNDGGEDMDKAMELLEAWNVKFAAISPSKYAKEDFMSFYDSVVANVATTGEVLKGMVNTQ
;
A
#
# COMPACT_ATOMS: atom_id res chain seq x y z
N THR A 1 28.63 2.17 -16.39
CA THR A 1 30.09 1.92 -16.25
C THR A 1 30.25 0.62 -15.48
N ALA A 2 30.90 -0.38 -16.06
CA ALA A 2 31.14 -1.63 -15.37
C ALA A 2 32.16 -1.40 -14.24
N ILE A 3 31.79 -1.76 -13.01
CA ILE A 3 32.69 -1.76 -11.87
C ILE A 3 33.60 -2.98 -11.99
N ASN A 4 34.90 -2.79 -12.11
CA ASN A 4 35.85 -3.88 -12.17
C ASN A 4 36.48 -4.14 -10.78
N ASN A 5 37.13 -5.30 -10.60
CA ASN A 5 37.69 -5.69 -9.30
C ASN A 5 38.93 -4.85 -8.89
N ASN A 6 39.50 -4.07 -9.79
CA ASN A 6 40.65 -3.22 -9.53
C ASN A 6 40.27 -1.80 -9.10
N ASP A 7 38.99 -1.45 -9.22
CA ASP A 7 38.51 -0.16 -8.72
C ASP A 7 38.45 -0.17 -7.21
N ILE A 8 39.14 0.77 -6.58
CA ILE A 8 39.15 0.99 -5.14
C ILE A 8 38.81 2.45 -4.84
N GLY A 9 38.20 2.70 -3.71
CA GLY A 9 37.93 4.04 -3.24
C GLY A 9 36.46 4.31 -2.89
N GLU A 10 36.22 5.51 -2.38
CA GLU A 10 34.95 5.94 -1.84
C GLU A 10 33.79 5.84 -2.87
N LEU A 11 34.03 6.26 -4.11
CA LEU A 11 33.01 6.21 -5.17
C LEU A 11 32.57 4.78 -5.47
N LYS A 12 33.50 3.82 -5.50
CA LYS A 12 33.15 2.39 -5.65
C LYS A 12 32.35 1.89 -4.46
N GLY A 13 32.78 2.25 -3.25
CA GLY A 13 32.05 1.92 -2.02
C GLY A 13 30.60 2.43 -2.06
N LEU A 14 30.40 3.69 -2.47
CA LEU A 14 29.09 4.31 -2.63
C LEU A 14 28.22 3.62 -3.71
N LEU A 15 28.82 3.27 -4.86
CA LEU A 15 28.12 2.56 -5.94
C LEU A 15 27.72 1.15 -5.54
N LEU A 16 28.58 0.44 -4.80
CA LEU A 16 28.26 -0.89 -4.27
C LEU A 16 27.20 -0.82 -3.17
N ALA A 17 27.29 0.15 -2.27
CA ALA A 17 26.31 0.36 -1.21
C ALA A 17 24.93 0.74 -1.75
N ARG A 18 24.89 1.58 -2.80
CA ARG A 18 23.64 1.97 -3.46
C ARG A 18 22.96 0.80 -4.16
N GLY A 19 23.74 -0.16 -4.71
CA GLY A 19 23.22 -1.21 -5.58
C GLY A 19 22.75 -0.69 -6.95
N ASN A 20 22.22 -1.58 -7.77
CA ASN A 20 21.70 -1.27 -9.13
C ASN A 20 20.17 -1.20 -9.17
N THR A 21 19.50 -1.51 -8.07
CA THR A 21 18.04 -1.57 -7.95
C THR A 21 17.56 -0.61 -6.88
N THR A 22 16.30 -0.20 -6.97
CA THR A 22 15.56 0.47 -5.91
C THR A 22 14.74 -0.59 -5.16
N ALA A 23 14.50 -0.37 -3.87
CA ALA A 23 13.61 -1.18 -3.09
C ALA A 23 12.43 -0.33 -2.59
N ASP A 24 11.25 -0.94 -2.48
CA ASP A 24 10.04 -0.32 -1.99
C ASP A 24 9.31 -1.23 -0.98
N TYR A 25 8.10 -0.85 -0.57
CA TYR A 25 7.34 -1.57 0.46
C TYR A 25 6.97 -3.00 0.05
N THR A 26 6.90 -3.32 -1.24
CA THR A 26 6.57 -4.66 -1.74
C THR A 26 7.73 -5.64 -1.55
N ASP A 27 8.95 -5.13 -1.43
CA ASP A 27 10.13 -5.94 -1.11
C ASP A 27 10.15 -6.41 0.35
N VAL A 28 9.35 -5.82 1.25
CA VAL A 28 9.22 -6.28 2.64
C VAL A 28 8.05 -7.26 2.74
N PRO A 29 8.30 -8.58 2.70
CA PRO A 29 7.23 -9.56 2.65
C PRO A 29 6.40 -9.56 3.93
N VAL A 30 5.09 -9.74 3.76
CA VAL A 30 4.13 -9.81 4.85
C VAL A 30 3.77 -11.26 5.09
N ARG A 31 4.03 -11.75 6.31
CA ARG A 31 3.69 -13.12 6.68
C ARG A 31 2.18 -13.27 6.78
N PRO A 32 1.58 -14.22 6.04
CA PRO A 32 0.16 -14.52 6.18
C PRO A 32 -0.14 -15.13 7.55
N GLU A 33 -1.29 -14.81 8.12
CA GLU A 33 -1.74 -15.32 9.40
C GLU A 33 -2.90 -16.28 9.17
N ALA A 34 -2.78 -17.53 9.64
CA ALA A 34 -3.78 -18.57 9.41
C ALA A 34 -5.20 -18.20 9.88
N LYS A 35 -5.31 -17.32 10.90
CA LYS A 35 -6.60 -16.83 11.40
C LYS A 35 -7.41 -16.01 10.38
N ASP A 36 -6.75 -15.49 9.34
CA ASP A 36 -7.36 -14.64 8.32
C ASP A 36 -7.98 -15.48 7.18
N TYR A 37 -7.83 -16.80 7.24
CA TYR A 37 -8.33 -17.76 6.24
C TYR A 37 -9.40 -18.67 6.85
N ALA A 38 -10.44 -18.98 6.07
CA ALA A 38 -11.61 -19.74 6.54
C ALA A 38 -11.26 -21.17 7.03
N GLY A 39 -10.26 -21.81 6.39
CA GLY A 39 -9.74 -23.13 6.76
C GLY A 39 -8.56 -23.11 7.73
N GLY A 40 -8.17 -21.93 8.23
CA GLY A 40 -7.04 -21.77 9.13
C GLY A 40 -5.71 -22.18 8.50
N ASP A 41 -4.87 -22.89 9.24
CA ASP A 41 -3.56 -23.38 8.81
C ASP A 41 -3.60 -24.50 7.74
N THR A 42 -4.78 -25.10 7.51
CA THR A 42 -4.99 -26.11 6.48
C THR A 42 -5.68 -25.54 5.21
N ASP A 43 -5.99 -24.27 5.19
CA ASP A 43 -6.61 -23.61 4.04
C ASP A 43 -5.65 -23.65 2.83
N PRO A 44 -6.10 -24.11 1.66
CA PRO A 44 -5.27 -24.17 0.47
C PRO A 44 -4.69 -22.81 0.04
N GLN A 45 -5.45 -21.73 0.24
CA GLN A 45 -4.97 -20.38 -0.07
C GLN A 45 -3.91 -19.93 0.93
N TYR A 46 -4.13 -20.19 2.23
CA TYR A 46 -3.10 -19.92 3.24
C TYR A 46 -1.78 -20.62 2.94
N LEU A 47 -1.84 -21.90 2.56
CA LEU A 47 -0.64 -22.68 2.24
C LEU A 47 0.07 -22.13 0.99
N ALA A 48 -0.68 -21.69 -0.03
CA ALA A 48 -0.11 -21.07 -1.22
C ALA A 48 0.55 -19.72 -0.91
N ASP A 49 -0.14 -18.87 -0.15
CA ASP A 49 0.35 -17.55 0.25
C ASP A 49 1.57 -17.66 1.18
N TYR A 50 1.56 -18.65 2.07
CA TYR A 50 2.71 -18.91 2.94
C TYR A 50 3.93 -19.41 2.15
N ALA A 51 3.73 -20.27 1.16
CA ALA A 51 4.81 -20.73 0.28
C ALA A 51 5.37 -19.59 -0.60
N GLN A 52 4.54 -18.62 -0.98
CA GLN A 52 5.01 -17.41 -1.65
C GLN A 52 5.80 -16.51 -0.70
N TYR A 53 5.28 -16.28 0.51
CA TYR A 53 5.98 -15.54 1.55
C TYR A 53 7.39 -16.10 1.84
N GLU A 54 7.55 -17.44 1.89
CA GLU A 54 8.86 -18.03 2.12
C GLU A 54 9.87 -17.69 1.01
N LYS A 55 9.43 -17.65 -0.25
CA LYS A 55 10.28 -17.26 -1.38
C LYS A 55 10.65 -15.78 -1.33
N ASP A 56 9.68 -14.93 -1.01
CA ASP A 56 9.88 -13.49 -0.90
C ASP A 56 10.78 -13.16 0.29
N ALA A 57 10.65 -13.89 1.41
CA ALA A 57 11.52 -13.77 2.57
C ALA A 57 12.96 -14.22 2.26
N GLU A 58 13.15 -15.30 1.48
CA GLU A 58 14.48 -15.70 1.02
C GLU A 58 15.12 -14.64 0.12
N TYR A 59 14.32 -14.06 -0.80
CA TYR A 59 14.77 -12.96 -1.66
C TYR A 59 15.19 -11.74 -0.83
N TYR A 60 14.33 -11.30 0.11
CA TYR A 60 14.61 -10.19 1.01
C TYR A 60 15.92 -10.41 1.79
N ASN A 61 16.06 -11.55 2.46
CA ASN A 61 17.22 -11.87 3.27
C ASN A 61 18.53 -11.94 2.46
N LYS A 62 18.43 -12.33 1.19
CA LYS A 62 19.58 -12.47 0.30
C LYS A 62 20.00 -11.19 -0.40
N TYR A 63 19.05 -10.35 -0.81
CA TYR A 63 19.30 -9.22 -1.70
C TYR A 63 18.99 -7.85 -1.11
N ILE A 64 18.02 -7.74 -0.20
CA ILE A 64 17.58 -6.48 0.38
C ILE A 64 18.24 -6.23 1.73
N GLU A 65 18.09 -7.15 2.68
CA GLU A 65 18.57 -7.00 4.06
C GLU A 65 20.08 -6.72 4.15
N PRO A 66 20.97 -7.35 3.36
CA PRO A 66 22.41 -7.07 3.42
C PRO A 66 22.82 -5.68 2.93
N SER A 67 21.96 -5.01 2.17
CA SER A 67 22.18 -3.63 1.71
C SER A 67 21.47 -2.64 2.64
N VAL A 68 22.26 -1.87 3.39
CA VAL A 68 21.72 -0.81 4.29
C VAL A 68 20.79 0.14 3.53
N ILE A 69 21.16 0.50 2.31
CA ILE A 69 20.38 1.43 1.50
C ILE A 69 19.05 0.79 1.08
N LEU A 70 19.08 -0.44 0.53
CA LEU A 70 17.86 -1.09 0.07
C LEU A 70 16.91 -1.42 1.23
N SER A 71 17.44 -1.96 2.34
CA SER A 71 16.62 -2.27 3.52
C SER A 71 16.03 -1.01 4.17
N THR A 72 16.79 0.10 4.19
CA THR A 72 16.27 1.39 4.69
C THR A 72 15.21 1.96 3.75
N MET A 73 15.43 1.91 2.43
CA MET A 73 14.44 2.37 1.44
C MET A 73 13.15 1.56 1.55
N ALA A 74 13.23 0.23 1.54
CA ALA A 74 12.07 -0.64 1.65
C ALA A 74 11.33 -0.45 2.98
N GLY A 75 12.06 -0.38 4.10
CA GLY A 75 11.47 -0.14 5.41
C GLY A 75 10.79 1.22 5.54
N PHE A 76 11.43 2.28 5.05
CA PHE A 76 10.84 3.62 5.09
C PHE A 76 9.62 3.74 4.16
N ASP A 77 9.71 3.17 2.97
CA ASP A 77 8.58 3.12 2.04
C ASP A 77 7.41 2.30 2.62
N LYS A 78 7.70 1.20 3.32
CA LYS A 78 6.70 0.39 4.04
C LYS A 78 5.98 1.19 5.13
N LEU A 79 6.72 1.99 5.89
CA LEU A 79 6.15 2.88 6.91
C LEU A 79 5.20 3.90 6.27
N VAL A 80 5.66 4.59 5.23
CA VAL A 80 4.86 5.62 4.55
C VAL A 80 3.64 5.01 3.88
N ASN A 81 3.80 3.88 3.18
CA ASN A 81 2.68 3.13 2.61
C ASN A 81 1.66 2.73 3.69
N GLY A 82 2.13 2.22 4.85
CA GLY A 82 1.27 1.85 5.97
C GLY A 82 0.47 3.02 6.51
N ILE A 83 1.09 4.17 6.73
CA ILE A 83 0.41 5.40 7.19
C ILE A 83 -0.62 5.86 6.17
N VAL A 84 -0.22 5.99 4.91
CA VAL A 84 -1.07 6.51 3.83
C VAL A 84 -2.28 5.61 3.60
N THR A 85 -2.07 4.29 3.50
CA THR A 85 -3.16 3.33 3.32
C THR A 85 -4.10 3.33 4.52
N SER A 86 -3.59 3.30 5.73
CA SER A 86 -4.43 3.31 6.94
C SER A 86 -5.32 4.55 7.01
N LEU A 87 -4.77 5.74 6.76
CA LEU A 87 -5.55 6.98 6.79
C LEU A 87 -6.55 7.04 5.62
N ASN A 88 -6.13 6.69 4.42
CA ASN A 88 -7.00 6.69 3.26
C ASN A 88 -8.13 5.65 3.37
N ASP A 89 -7.88 4.47 3.93
CA ASP A 89 -8.90 3.42 4.07
C ASP A 89 -9.93 3.75 5.16
N ILE A 90 -9.56 4.54 6.17
CA ILE A 90 -10.51 5.09 7.14
C ILE A 90 -11.40 6.14 6.48
N LEU A 91 -10.81 7.07 5.73
CA LEU A 91 -11.55 8.14 5.05
C LEU A 91 -12.37 7.63 3.87
N CYS A 92 -11.89 6.59 3.21
CA CYS A 92 -12.46 6.00 2.00
C CYS A 92 -12.65 4.49 2.19
N PRO A 93 -13.55 4.05 3.10
CA PRO A 93 -13.75 2.64 3.40
C PRO A 93 -14.15 1.87 2.14
N GLN A 94 -13.67 0.64 2.04
CA GLN A 94 -13.89 -0.20 0.87
C GLN A 94 -14.76 -1.42 1.23
N THR A 95 -15.53 -1.86 0.25
CA THR A 95 -16.23 -3.13 0.26
C THR A 95 -15.98 -3.87 -1.06
N THR A 96 -16.51 -5.07 -1.22
CA THR A 96 -16.37 -5.84 -2.45
C THR A 96 -17.67 -5.82 -3.27
N TYR A 97 -17.49 -5.80 -4.60
CA TYR A 97 -18.58 -5.95 -5.55
C TYR A 97 -18.27 -7.09 -6.52
N ASP A 98 -19.14 -8.09 -6.58
CA ASP A 98 -18.98 -9.27 -7.43
C ASP A 98 -19.80 -9.09 -8.71
N SER A 99 -19.18 -9.30 -9.88
CA SER A 99 -19.80 -9.23 -11.20
C SER A 99 -19.58 -10.51 -11.98
N ALA A 100 -20.57 -10.94 -12.74
CA ALA A 100 -20.44 -12.09 -13.65
C ALA A 100 -19.59 -11.79 -14.90
N THR A 101 -19.39 -10.50 -15.21
CA THR A 101 -18.55 -10.03 -16.33
C THR A 101 -17.59 -8.99 -15.84
N LYS A 102 -16.50 -8.80 -16.58
CA LYS A 102 -15.59 -7.70 -16.29
C LYS A 102 -16.28 -6.36 -16.47
N LEU A 103 -16.10 -5.49 -15.48
CA LEU A 103 -16.62 -4.12 -15.55
C LEU A 103 -15.79 -3.29 -16.52
N THR A 104 -16.46 -2.36 -17.20
CA THR A 104 -15.82 -1.48 -18.18
C THR A 104 -16.14 -0.02 -17.87
N TYR A 105 -15.29 0.87 -18.34
CA TYR A 105 -15.49 2.32 -18.30
C TYR A 105 -15.10 2.93 -19.64
N THR A 106 -15.55 4.15 -19.87
CA THR A 106 -15.17 4.94 -21.05
C THR A 106 -14.11 5.95 -20.64
N ASP A 107 -12.94 5.90 -21.28
CA ASP A 107 -11.87 6.84 -21.01
C ASP A 107 -12.15 8.22 -21.63
N ASN A 108 -11.32 9.22 -21.34
CA ASN A 108 -11.47 10.59 -21.83
C ASN A 108 -11.38 10.71 -23.37
N ASN A 109 -10.91 9.66 -24.05
CA ASN A 109 -10.84 9.60 -25.51
C ASN A 109 -12.05 8.89 -26.13
N GLY A 110 -13.02 8.48 -25.32
CA GLY A 110 -14.21 7.76 -25.75
C GLY A 110 -14.02 6.25 -25.97
N ASN A 111 -12.88 5.67 -25.55
CA ASN A 111 -12.63 4.24 -25.69
C ASN A 111 -13.16 3.49 -24.48
N THR A 112 -13.84 2.36 -24.74
CA THR A 112 -14.24 1.43 -23.69
C THR A 112 -13.04 0.58 -23.26
N LYS A 113 -12.74 0.57 -21.96
CA LYS A 113 -11.67 -0.21 -21.34
C LYS A 113 -12.20 -1.05 -20.18
N GLU A 114 -11.56 -2.20 -19.95
CA GLU A 114 -11.83 -2.98 -18.74
C GLU A 114 -11.26 -2.24 -17.51
N ILE A 115 -11.98 -2.32 -16.40
CA ILE A 115 -11.47 -1.80 -15.12
C ILE A 115 -10.41 -2.78 -14.60
N PRO A 116 -9.20 -2.29 -14.29
CA PRO A 116 -8.10 -3.13 -13.82
C PRO A 116 -8.30 -3.59 -12.37
N GLY A 117 -7.56 -4.65 -11.97
CA GLY A 117 -7.42 -5.07 -10.58
C GLY A 117 -8.60 -5.85 -10.02
N CYS A 118 -9.42 -6.50 -10.87
CA CYS A 118 -10.40 -7.47 -10.38
C CYS A 118 -9.71 -8.79 -9.99
N GLU A 119 -10.18 -9.38 -8.90
CA GLU A 119 -9.90 -10.77 -8.55
C GLU A 119 -10.81 -11.68 -9.39
N GLU A 120 -10.22 -12.59 -10.15
CA GLU A 120 -10.96 -13.58 -10.93
C GLU A 120 -11.15 -14.86 -10.11
N ILE A 121 -12.40 -15.16 -9.76
CA ILE A 121 -12.78 -16.32 -8.96
C ILE A 121 -13.45 -17.34 -9.89
N THR A 122 -12.92 -18.57 -9.93
CA THR A 122 -13.56 -19.68 -10.65
C THR A 122 -14.48 -20.43 -9.69
N ASN A 123 -15.78 -20.42 -9.97
CA ASN A 123 -16.80 -21.07 -9.18
C ASN A 123 -16.78 -22.61 -9.38
N ALA A 124 -17.43 -23.35 -8.49
CA ALA A 124 -17.49 -24.81 -8.56
C ALA A 124 -18.18 -25.35 -9.83
N ASP A 125 -19.03 -24.57 -10.47
CA ASP A 125 -19.69 -24.88 -11.75
C ASP A 125 -18.86 -24.49 -12.98
N GLY A 126 -17.65 -23.96 -12.80
CA GLY A 126 -16.75 -23.50 -13.86
C GLY A 126 -17.04 -22.08 -14.36
N SER A 127 -18.07 -21.41 -13.86
CA SER A 127 -18.32 -20.00 -14.16
C SER A 127 -17.28 -19.10 -13.49
N LYS A 128 -17.15 -17.87 -13.99
CA LYS A 128 -16.23 -16.88 -13.43
C LYS A 128 -17.00 -15.76 -12.75
N THR A 129 -16.49 -15.33 -11.61
CA THR A 129 -16.92 -14.13 -10.89
C THR A 129 -15.72 -13.17 -10.83
N TYR A 130 -15.96 -11.90 -11.11
CA TYR A 130 -14.96 -10.84 -11.06
C TYR A 130 -15.26 -9.96 -9.86
N ARG A 131 -14.38 -9.99 -8.86
CA ARG A 131 -14.51 -9.24 -7.62
C ARG A 131 -13.72 -7.97 -7.68
N TYR A 132 -14.38 -6.86 -7.40
CA TYR A 132 -13.79 -5.53 -7.37
C TYR A 132 -13.83 -4.94 -5.97
N LYS A 133 -12.83 -4.15 -5.62
CA LYS A 133 -12.89 -3.26 -4.44
C LYS A 133 -13.62 -1.97 -4.85
N VAL A 134 -14.62 -1.60 -4.09
CA VAL A 134 -15.43 -0.39 -4.34
C VAL A 134 -15.57 0.43 -3.06
N LEU A 135 -15.83 1.73 -3.20
CA LEU A 135 -16.14 2.58 -2.06
C LEU A 135 -17.39 2.05 -1.33
N ASP A 136 -17.27 1.82 -0.04
CA ASP A 136 -18.40 1.48 0.83
C ASP A 136 -19.16 2.77 1.18
N LYS A 137 -20.19 3.08 0.43
CA LYS A 137 -21.00 4.29 0.62
C LYS A 137 -21.76 4.32 1.94
N GLU A 138 -22.03 3.16 2.53
CA GLU A 138 -22.77 3.07 3.79
C GLU A 138 -21.87 3.40 5.00
N LYS A 139 -20.59 3.05 4.90
CA LYS A 139 -19.58 3.31 5.93
C LYS A 139 -18.79 4.60 5.69
N SER A 140 -18.93 5.20 4.49
CA SER A 140 -18.20 6.41 4.15
C SER A 140 -18.83 7.61 4.83
N SER A 141 -17.99 8.38 5.53
CA SER A 141 -18.31 9.76 5.88
C SER A 141 -18.29 10.63 4.63
N VAL A 142 -18.78 11.83 4.73
CA VAL A 142 -18.90 12.79 3.62
C VAL A 142 -18.09 14.05 3.90
N GLY A 143 -17.82 14.83 2.86
CA GLY A 143 -17.32 16.18 2.98
C GLY A 143 -18.38 17.11 3.58
N MET A 144 -17.95 18.30 3.99
CA MET A 144 -18.85 19.39 4.45
C MET A 144 -19.41 20.23 3.29
N ASP A 145 -19.17 19.80 2.05
CA ASP A 145 -19.67 20.46 0.85
C ASP A 145 -21.16 20.13 0.60
N ASP A 146 -21.86 21.00 -0.14
CA ASP A 146 -23.29 20.85 -0.43
C ASP A 146 -23.65 19.54 -1.16
N ASN A 147 -22.68 18.88 -1.79
CA ASN A 147 -22.88 17.62 -2.50
C ASN A 147 -22.61 16.40 -1.61
N GLU A 148 -22.21 16.58 -0.35
CA GLU A 148 -21.81 15.51 0.54
C GLU A 148 -20.80 14.54 -0.15
N THR A 149 -19.72 15.12 -0.70
CA THR A 149 -18.73 14.36 -1.48
C THR A 149 -18.10 13.24 -0.65
N MET A 150 -18.08 12.03 -1.22
CA MET A 150 -17.52 10.84 -0.58
C MET A 150 -16.22 10.43 -1.27
N GLY A 151 -15.39 9.66 -0.54
CA GLY A 151 -14.25 8.97 -1.14
C GLY A 151 -13.07 9.87 -1.49
N THR A 152 -12.99 11.06 -0.89
CA THR A 152 -11.83 11.93 -1.02
C THR A 152 -10.70 11.44 -0.13
N GLU A 153 -9.63 10.94 -0.74
CA GLU A 153 -8.44 10.50 -0.03
C GLU A 153 -7.57 11.69 0.43
N LEU A 154 -6.82 11.54 1.51
CA LEU A 154 -5.91 12.56 2.01
C LEU A 154 -4.59 12.59 1.24
N PHE A 155 -4.08 11.42 0.92
CA PHE A 155 -2.87 11.25 0.11
C PHE A 155 -3.24 10.57 -1.19
N SER A 156 -2.86 11.15 -2.31
CA SER A 156 -3.12 10.61 -3.64
C SER A 156 -1.87 10.04 -4.29
N ARG A 157 -2.09 9.18 -5.26
CA ARG A 157 -1.05 8.79 -6.21
C ARG A 157 -0.94 9.85 -7.29
N LYS A 158 0.28 10.20 -7.68
CA LYS A 158 0.53 11.19 -8.72
C LYS A 158 -0.16 10.80 -10.03
N ASN A 159 -0.90 11.72 -10.61
CA ASN A 159 -1.62 11.56 -11.89
C ASN A 159 -2.54 10.33 -11.96
N THR A 160 -3.05 9.88 -10.82
CA THR A 160 -3.92 8.69 -10.75
C THR A 160 -5.07 8.92 -9.79
N GLU A 161 -6.27 8.91 -10.32
CA GLU A 161 -7.49 9.00 -9.51
C GLU A 161 -7.67 7.72 -8.69
N ARG A 162 -8.08 7.87 -7.40
CA ARG A 162 -8.34 6.71 -6.52
C ARG A 162 -9.41 5.80 -7.09
N TYR A 163 -10.45 6.36 -7.67
CA TYR A 163 -11.59 5.61 -8.16
C TYR A 163 -11.85 5.84 -9.64
N ILE A 164 -12.28 4.79 -10.31
CA ILE A 164 -12.95 4.85 -11.61
C ILE A 164 -14.45 4.86 -11.32
N LYS A 165 -15.11 5.97 -11.68
CA LYS A 165 -16.55 6.11 -11.53
C LYS A 165 -17.28 5.48 -12.70
N ILE A 166 -18.19 4.55 -12.43
CA ILE A 166 -19.08 3.92 -13.42
C ILE A 166 -20.52 3.99 -12.94
N ASN A 167 -21.47 3.82 -13.87
CA ASN A 167 -22.88 3.68 -13.52
C ASN A 167 -23.30 2.21 -13.68
N VAL A 168 -23.82 1.62 -12.63
CA VAL A 168 -24.36 0.25 -12.63
C VAL A 168 -25.82 0.29 -12.20
N ASN A 169 -26.71 -0.13 -13.08
CA ASN A 169 -28.17 -0.14 -12.84
C ASN A 169 -28.78 1.21 -12.41
N GLY A 170 -28.18 2.34 -12.87
CA GLY A 170 -28.66 3.69 -12.54
C GLY A 170 -27.99 4.31 -11.32
N GLU A 171 -27.14 3.58 -10.62
CA GLU A 171 -26.39 4.09 -9.46
C GLU A 171 -24.91 4.25 -9.77
N ASP A 172 -24.33 5.33 -9.26
CA ASP A 172 -22.90 5.58 -9.36
C ASP A 172 -22.13 4.61 -8.45
N MET A 173 -21.15 3.92 -9.01
CA MET A 173 -20.21 3.06 -8.30
C MET A 173 -18.79 3.61 -8.46
N TYR A 174 -18.04 3.64 -7.38
CA TYR A 174 -16.65 4.10 -7.33
C TYR A 174 -15.75 2.89 -7.17
N VAL A 175 -15.21 2.39 -8.27
CA VAL A 175 -14.34 1.20 -8.29
C VAL A 175 -12.91 1.63 -8.05
N PHE A 176 -12.23 0.99 -7.09
CA PHE A 176 -10.84 1.31 -6.77
C PHE A 176 -9.96 1.05 -7.99
N ASN A 177 -9.21 2.08 -8.38
CA ASN A 177 -8.29 2.02 -9.50
C ASN A 177 -6.95 1.46 -9.02
N THR A 178 -6.64 0.22 -9.40
CA THR A 178 -5.38 -0.43 -9.02
C THR A 178 -4.17 0.04 -9.82
N GLN A 179 -4.36 0.70 -10.96
CA GLN A 179 -3.25 1.18 -11.79
C GLN A 179 -2.73 2.53 -11.32
N ASN A 180 -1.42 2.71 -11.40
CA ASN A 180 -0.75 3.99 -11.19
C ASN A 180 -0.35 4.62 -12.53
N GLN A 181 0.26 5.82 -12.48
CA GLN A 181 0.73 6.55 -13.66
C GLN A 181 1.75 5.80 -14.52
N PHE A 182 2.39 4.76 -13.99
CA PHE A 182 3.38 3.95 -14.70
C PHE A 182 2.77 2.70 -15.34
N GLY A 183 1.45 2.51 -15.23
CA GLY A 183 0.73 1.37 -15.76
C GLY A 183 0.92 0.07 -14.98
N SER A 184 1.56 0.12 -13.81
CA SER A 184 1.65 -0.98 -12.86
C SER A 184 0.52 -0.93 -11.85
N ASP A 185 0.34 -1.99 -11.07
CA ASP A 185 -0.64 -2.02 -10.00
C ASP A 185 -0.39 -0.93 -8.96
N SER A 186 -1.43 -0.59 -8.25
CA SER A 186 -1.50 0.58 -7.40
C SER A 186 -0.52 0.57 -6.25
N ASP A 187 0.41 1.50 -6.25
CA ASP A 187 1.36 1.65 -5.16
C ASP A 187 1.38 3.06 -4.60
N TYR A 188 1.13 3.17 -3.29
CA TYR A 188 1.44 4.38 -2.53
C TYR A 188 2.90 4.30 -2.07
N THR A 189 3.85 4.42 -3.01
CA THR A 189 5.28 4.48 -2.73
C THR A 189 5.73 5.93 -2.56
N LEU A 190 6.86 6.16 -1.88
CA LEU A 190 7.46 7.48 -1.71
C LEU A 190 7.65 8.23 -3.04
N GLY A 191 7.96 7.51 -4.12
CA GLY A 191 8.11 8.09 -5.45
C GLY A 191 6.79 8.52 -6.11
N ASN A 192 5.68 7.96 -5.67
CA ASN A 192 4.37 8.07 -6.34
C ASN A 192 3.27 8.75 -5.51
N ILE A 193 3.52 9.08 -4.24
CA ILE A 193 2.53 9.77 -3.40
C ILE A 193 2.70 11.28 -3.43
N GLU A 194 1.60 11.95 -3.18
CA GLU A 194 1.51 13.39 -2.89
C GLU A 194 0.35 13.65 -1.92
N VAL A 195 0.37 14.79 -1.25
CA VAL A 195 -0.84 15.28 -0.58
C VAL A 195 -1.88 15.54 -1.65
N ASN A 196 -3.09 14.99 -1.50
CA ASN A 196 -4.14 15.13 -2.50
C ASN A 196 -4.38 16.62 -2.82
N PRO A 197 -4.08 17.08 -4.05
CA PRO A 197 -4.20 18.49 -4.42
C PRO A 197 -5.63 19.02 -4.27
N THR A 198 -6.63 18.19 -4.53
CA THR A 198 -8.04 18.52 -4.36
C THR A 198 -8.39 18.74 -2.89
N ALA A 199 -8.01 17.82 -2.02
CA ALA A 199 -8.22 17.94 -0.58
C ALA A 199 -7.42 19.12 0.04
N ALA A 200 -6.24 19.43 -0.50
CA ALA A 200 -5.42 20.55 -0.04
C ALA A 200 -6.05 21.91 -0.38
N GLN A 201 -6.70 22.04 -1.56
CA GLN A 201 -7.37 23.24 -2.02
C GLN A 201 -8.80 23.37 -1.47
N HIS A 202 -9.49 22.26 -1.30
CA HIS A 202 -10.89 22.12 -0.92
C HIS A 202 -11.00 21.22 0.31
N LYS A 203 -10.66 21.77 1.48
CA LYS A 203 -10.65 21.03 2.76
C LYS A 203 -12.03 20.52 3.16
N GLU A 204 -13.08 21.22 2.69
CA GLU A 204 -14.48 20.83 2.86
C GLU A 204 -14.82 19.48 2.23
N LEU A 205 -14.00 18.98 1.29
CA LEU A 205 -14.20 17.68 0.66
C LEU A 205 -13.63 16.49 1.47
N ILE A 206 -12.86 16.75 2.53
CA ILE A 206 -12.33 15.70 3.38
C ILE A 206 -13.50 15.06 4.14
N PRO A 207 -13.68 13.71 4.07
CA PRO A 207 -14.88 13.06 4.57
C PRO A 207 -14.83 12.88 6.10
N LEU A 208 -15.12 13.95 6.84
CA LEU A 208 -15.18 14.02 8.29
C LEU A 208 -16.54 14.49 8.80
N SER A 209 -17.58 14.44 7.96
CA SER A 209 -18.94 14.81 8.32
C SER A 209 -19.90 13.64 8.19
N LYS A 210 -20.96 13.65 8.99
CA LYS A 210 -22.02 12.64 8.92
C LYS A 210 -22.95 12.93 7.73
N LYS A 211 -23.28 11.89 7.01
CA LYS A 211 -24.21 11.94 5.88
C LYS A 211 -25.60 12.39 6.34
N ASN A 212 -26.22 13.30 5.58
CA ASN A 212 -27.55 13.87 5.82
C ASN A 212 -27.71 14.65 7.15
N ASP A 213 -26.64 14.90 7.89
CA ASP A 213 -26.69 15.56 9.20
C ASP A 213 -25.87 16.86 9.22
N GLY A 214 -24.86 16.96 8.37
CA GLY A 214 -23.93 18.10 8.32
C GLY A 214 -23.09 18.29 9.57
N GLY A 215 -23.21 17.38 10.54
CA GLY A 215 -22.44 17.38 11.78
C GLY A 215 -21.09 16.69 11.61
N GLU A 216 -20.14 17.03 12.48
CA GLU A 216 -18.83 16.40 12.55
C GLU A 216 -18.94 14.89 12.84
N ASP A 217 -18.19 14.06 12.11
CA ASP A 217 -18.09 12.62 12.39
C ASP A 217 -16.96 12.36 13.38
N MET A 218 -17.32 12.47 14.67
CA MET A 218 -16.38 12.24 15.77
C MET A 218 -15.87 10.78 15.81
N ASP A 219 -16.69 9.81 15.37
CA ASP A 219 -16.31 8.40 15.34
C ASP A 219 -15.19 8.20 14.31
N LYS A 220 -15.32 8.84 13.14
CA LYS A 220 -14.29 8.83 12.12
C LYS A 220 -13.00 9.53 12.55
N ALA A 221 -13.11 10.63 13.29
CA ALA A 221 -11.95 11.30 13.86
C ALA A 221 -11.24 10.43 14.91
N MET A 222 -12.00 9.66 15.72
CA MET A 222 -11.41 8.70 16.67
C MET A 222 -10.74 7.52 15.95
N GLU A 223 -11.33 6.97 14.89
CA GLU A 223 -10.68 5.94 14.07
C GLU A 223 -9.33 6.40 13.52
N LEU A 224 -9.23 7.64 13.03
CA LEU A 224 -7.96 8.22 12.56
C LEU A 224 -6.92 8.35 13.68
N LEU A 225 -7.35 8.70 14.90
CA LEU A 225 -6.47 8.77 16.05
C LEU A 225 -5.98 7.37 16.48
N GLU A 226 -6.87 6.39 16.49
CA GLU A 226 -6.57 5.02 16.89
C GLU A 226 -5.66 4.31 15.88
N ALA A 227 -5.71 4.70 14.60
CA ALA A 227 -4.85 4.14 13.54
C ALA A 227 -3.36 4.20 13.88
N TRP A 228 -2.92 5.21 14.64
CA TRP A 228 -1.53 5.37 15.06
C TRP A 228 -1.04 4.26 16.00
N ASN A 229 -1.94 3.59 16.70
CA ASN A 229 -1.64 2.52 17.65
C ASN A 229 -1.82 1.11 17.05
N VAL A 230 -2.30 1.03 15.80
CA VAL A 230 -2.51 -0.25 15.12
C VAL A 230 -1.18 -0.83 14.68
N LYS A 231 -0.95 -2.10 15.02
CA LYS A 231 0.22 -2.85 14.56
C LYS A 231 0.01 -3.27 13.11
N PHE A 232 0.82 -2.76 12.18
CA PHE A 232 0.58 -2.94 10.76
C PHE A 232 1.58 -3.87 10.05
N ALA A 233 2.87 -3.84 10.43
CA ALA A 233 3.90 -4.62 9.76
C ALA A 233 5.06 -4.98 10.70
N ALA A 234 5.80 -6.03 10.33
CA ALA A 234 7.12 -6.31 10.86
C ALA A 234 8.18 -5.68 9.95
N ILE A 235 9.31 -5.23 10.53
CA ILE A 235 10.38 -4.56 9.79
C ILE A 235 11.16 -5.49 8.86
N SER A 236 11.18 -6.78 9.15
CA SER A 236 11.84 -7.80 8.33
C SER A 236 11.17 -9.16 8.51
N PRO A 237 11.35 -10.11 7.57
CA PRO A 237 10.80 -11.46 7.70
C PRO A 237 11.32 -12.24 8.91
N SER A 238 12.50 -11.89 9.41
CA SER A 238 13.09 -12.51 10.60
C SER A 238 12.43 -12.07 11.91
N LYS A 239 11.66 -10.98 11.91
CA LYS A 239 10.89 -10.50 13.05
C LYS A 239 9.41 -10.78 12.84
N TYR A 240 8.81 -11.55 13.75
CA TYR A 240 7.41 -11.96 13.64
C TYR A 240 6.42 -10.96 14.22
N ALA A 241 6.86 -10.09 15.13
CA ALA A 241 5.99 -9.12 15.78
C ALA A 241 5.75 -7.93 14.86
N LYS A 242 4.48 -7.68 14.55
CA LYS A 242 4.07 -6.42 13.91
C LYS A 242 4.26 -5.27 14.89
N GLU A 243 4.66 -4.13 14.37
CA GLU A 243 4.90 -2.89 15.10
C GLU A 243 3.87 -1.83 14.68
N ASP A 244 3.57 -0.88 15.57
CA ASP A 244 2.87 0.35 15.23
C ASP A 244 3.82 1.33 14.49
N PHE A 245 3.29 2.43 13.97
CA PHE A 245 4.07 3.34 13.15
C PHE A 245 5.30 3.93 13.86
N MET A 246 5.16 4.29 15.14
CA MET A 246 6.27 4.86 15.91
C MET A 246 7.35 3.82 16.18
N SER A 247 6.96 2.65 16.67
CA SER A 247 7.87 1.54 16.94
C SER A 247 8.58 1.06 15.67
N PHE A 248 7.86 1.04 14.53
CA PHE A 248 8.44 0.68 13.24
C PHE A 248 9.47 1.72 12.77
N TYR A 249 9.17 3.02 12.92
CA TYR A 249 10.13 4.08 12.62
C TYR A 249 11.40 3.95 13.47
N ASP A 250 11.25 3.75 14.78
CA ASP A 250 12.38 3.54 15.68
C ASP A 250 13.21 2.33 15.28
N SER A 251 12.57 1.25 14.84
CA SER A 251 13.25 0.06 14.32
C SER A 251 14.04 0.33 13.03
N VAL A 252 13.51 1.13 12.10
CA VAL A 252 14.22 1.56 10.89
C VAL A 252 15.46 2.38 11.28
N VAL A 253 15.32 3.35 12.16
CA VAL A 253 16.42 4.21 12.63
C VAL A 253 17.49 3.38 13.36
N ALA A 254 17.08 2.44 14.23
CA ALA A 254 17.99 1.57 14.95
C ALA A 254 18.81 0.67 14.02
N ASN A 255 18.18 0.13 12.96
CA ASN A 255 18.88 -0.67 11.96
C ASN A 255 19.97 0.13 11.24
N VAL A 256 19.66 1.37 10.84
CA VAL A 256 20.64 2.26 10.19
C VAL A 256 21.79 2.57 11.13
N ALA A 257 21.49 2.93 12.39
CA ALA A 257 22.50 3.26 13.40
C ALA A 257 23.46 2.08 13.69
N THR A 258 22.89 0.90 13.93
CA THR A 258 23.64 -0.33 14.22
C THR A 258 24.58 -0.68 13.07
N THR A 259 24.07 -0.61 11.83
CA THR A 259 24.89 -0.91 10.66
C THR A 259 25.98 0.12 10.45
N GLY A 260 25.69 1.41 10.71
CA GLY A 260 26.68 2.48 10.67
C GLY A 260 27.82 2.26 11.67
N GLU A 261 27.51 1.79 12.88
CA GLU A 261 28.53 1.45 13.89
C GLU A 261 29.40 0.25 13.49
N VAL A 262 28.78 -0.79 12.94
CA VAL A 262 29.50 -1.97 12.41
C VAL A 262 30.47 -1.57 11.31
N LEU A 263 30.02 -0.77 10.34
CA LEU A 263 30.87 -0.27 9.24
C LEU A 263 32.02 0.59 9.75
N LYS A 264 31.76 1.50 10.72
CA LYS A 264 32.80 2.29 11.37
C LYS A 264 33.82 1.43 12.10
N GLY A 265 33.35 0.38 12.78
CA GLY A 265 34.22 -0.60 13.43
C GLY A 265 35.13 -1.31 12.43
N MET A 266 34.59 -1.75 11.28
CA MET A 266 35.36 -2.39 10.22
C MET A 266 36.44 -1.45 9.63
N VAL A 267 36.11 -0.19 9.40
CA VAL A 267 37.09 0.81 8.90
C VAL A 267 38.22 1.05 9.89
N ASN A 268 37.91 1.10 11.18
CA ASN A 268 38.91 1.34 12.22
C ASN A 268 39.84 0.13 12.47
N THR A 269 39.47 -1.08 12.00
CA THR A 269 40.27 -2.28 12.16
C THR A 269 41.14 -2.61 10.93
N GLN A 270 40.98 -1.91 9.83
CA GLN A 270 41.87 -1.94 8.66
C GLN A 270 43.00 -0.90 8.77
#